data_d75b11ac3f1c581af6b7e14043127444
#
_entry.id   d75b11ac3f1c581af6b7e14043127444
#
_cell.length_a   1.000
_cell.length_b   1.000
_cell.length_c   1.000
_cell.angle_alpha   90.00
_cell.angle_beta   90.00
_cell.angle_gamma   90.00
#
_symmetry.space_group_name_H-M   'P 1'
#
loop_
_entity.id
_entity.type
_entity.pdbx_description
1 polymer ?
#
loop_
_entity_poly.entity_id
_entity_poly.type
_entity_poly.pdbx_seq_one_letter_code
_entity_poly.pdbx_strand_id
1 'polypeptide(L)'
;MKQDIPIIIKKNIPNLGEPGTITKARLGYVLNYLLPKGIVDIATPGKIKHINMLKQIQLNQLKDLENQAYKTKNHLEQIPKISIKKKVGDQQHIFGSVSEKDIINYIFNITGEKLDKKQITIPIIKEVGIYLSLIHI
;
A
#
# COMPACT_ATOMS: atom_id res chain seq x y z
N MET A 1 -46.63 -10.81 -1.95
CA MET A 1 -45.84 -9.71 -1.41
C MET A 1 -44.40 -9.83 -1.90
N LYS A 2 -43.86 -8.77 -2.43
CA LYS A 2 -42.44 -8.74 -2.84
C LYS A 2 -41.60 -8.39 -1.60
N GLN A 3 -41.07 -9.42 -0.93
CA GLN A 3 -40.21 -9.19 0.22
C GLN A 3 -38.75 -9.17 -0.24
N ASP A 4 -38.07 -8.07 0.05
CA ASP A 4 -36.63 -7.94 -0.12
C ASP A 4 -35.95 -8.34 1.20
N ILE A 5 -34.91 -9.16 1.09
CA ILE A 5 -34.10 -9.59 2.22
C ILE A 5 -32.68 -9.05 2.09
N PRO A 6 -32.03 -8.73 3.21
CA PRO A 6 -30.64 -8.34 3.19
C PRO A 6 -29.75 -9.56 2.90
N ILE A 7 -28.81 -9.37 2.00
CA ILE A 7 -27.83 -10.38 1.58
C ILE A 7 -26.43 -9.85 1.59
N ILE A 8 -25.45 -10.74 1.74
CA ILE A 8 -24.02 -10.47 1.66
C ILE A 8 -23.51 -11.08 0.36
N ILE A 9 -22.85 -10.27 -0.45
CA ILE A 9 -22.26 -10.70 -1.71
C ILE A 9 -20.93 -11.40 -1.45
N LYS A 10 -20.76 -12.62 -1.98
CA LYS A 10 -19.52 -13.41 -1.89
C LYS A 10 -18.69 -13.35 -3.16
N LYS A 11 -19.33 -13.25 -4.31
CA LYS A 11 -18.70 -13.20 -5.62
C LYS A 11 -19.12 -11.93 -6.34
N ASN A 12 -18.20 -11.33 -7.10
CA ASN A 12 -18.52 -10.14 -7.87
C ASN A 12 -19.61 -10.40 -8.90
N ILE A 13 -20.68 -9.61 -8.83
CA ILE A 13 -21.79 -9.64 -9.78
C ILE A 13 -22.01 -8.23 -10.31
N PRO A 14 -22.01 -8.03 -11.63
CA PRO A 14 -22.07 -6.70 -12.25
C PRO A 14 -23.28 -5.86 -11.81
N ASN A 15 -24.40 -6.50 -11.46
CA ASN A 15 -25.65 -5.81 -11.13
C ASN A 15 -25.95 -5.72 -9.62
N LEU A 16 -25.15 -6.35 -8.77
CA LEU A 16 -25.41 -6.42 -7.34
C LEU A 16 -24.31 -5.74 -6.49
N GLY A 17 -23.08 -5.74 -6.95
CA GLY A 17 -21.96 -5.08 -6.27
C GLY A 17 -20.77 -6.01 -6.01
N GLU A 18 -19.84 -5.50 -5.22
CA GLU A 18 -18.58 -6.17 -4.90
C GLU A 18 -18.69 -7.14 -3.73
N PRO A 19 -17.80 -8.17 -3.65
CA PRO A 19 -17.75 -9.08 -2.52
C PRO A 19 -17.59 -8.36 -1.17
N GLY A 20 -18.32 -8.82 -0.16
CA GLY A 20 -18.34 -8.21 1.17
C GLY A 20 -19.29 -7.03 1.32
N THR A 21 -20.07 -6.71 0.29
CA THR A 21 -21.10 -5.67 0.35
C THR A 21 -22.43 -6.26 0.82
N ILE A 22 -23.15 -5.49 1.64
CA ILE A 22 -24.50 -5.83 2.11
C ILE A 22 -25.50 -5.09 1.23
N THR A 23 -26.38 -5.81 0.59
CA THR A 23 -27.43 -5.26 -0.26
C THR A 23 -28.77 -5.97 0.00
N LYS A 24 -29.84 -5.48 -0.62
CA LYS A 24 -31.15 -6.12 -0.55
C LYS A 24 -31.51 -6.70 -1.90
N ALA A 25 -32.07 -7.88 -1.90
CA ALA A 25 -32.58 -8.53 -3.10
C ALA A 25 -33.87 -9.28 -2.81
N ARG A 26 -34.65 -9.52 -3.86
CA ARG A 26 -35.92 -10.20 -3.75
C ARG A 26 -35.75 -11.64 -3.26
N LEU A 27 -36.56 -12.06 -2.29
CA LEU A 27 -36.48 -13.36 -1.64
C LEU A 27 -36.46 -14.52 -2.66
N GLY A 28 -37.34 -14.52 -3.65
CA GLY A 28 -37.38 -15.57 -4.68
C GLY A 28 -36.11 -15.65 -5.52
N TYR A 29 -35.52 -14.52 -5.90
CA TYR A 29 -34.28 -14.50 -6.64
C TYR A 29 -33.08 -14.98 -5.79
N VAL A 30 -33.09 -14.61 -4.53
CA VAL A 30 -32.06 -15.06 -3.58
C VAL A 30 -32.11 -16.57 -3.38
N LEU A 31 -33.31 -17.11 -3.05
CA LEU A 31 -33.47 -18.54 -2.74
C LEU A 31 -33.31 -19.46 -3.95
N ASN A 32 -33.79 -19.03 -5.12
CA ASN A 32 -33.84 -19.88 -6.32
C ASN A 32 -32.57 -19.81 -7.18
N TYR A 33 -31.83 -18.69 -7.11
CA TYR A 33 -30.68 -18.45 -7.99
C TYR A 33 -29.39 -18.14 -7.24
N LEU A 34 -29.39 -17.13 -6.38
CA LEU A 34 -28.18 -16.64 -5.78
C LEU A 34 -27.57 -17.57 -4.72
N LEU A 35 -28.40 -18.10 -3.83
CA LEU A 35 -27.96 -19.02 -2.78
C LEU A 35 -27.50 -20.38 -3.34
N PRO A 36 -28.23 -21.05 -4.25
CA PRO A 36 -27.80 -22.35 -4.81
C PRO A 36 -26.45 -22.24 -5.55
N LYS A 37 -26.17 -21.10 -6.18
CA LYS A 37 -24.90 -20.88 -6.85
C LYS A 37 -23.76 -20.44 -5.91
N GLY A 38 -24.05 -20.26 -4.62
CA GLY A 38 -23.06 -19.82 -3.63
C GLY A 38 -22.50 -18.42 -3.89
N ILE A 39 -23.29 -17.56 -4.52
CA ILE A 39 -22.88 -16.19 -4.90
C ILE A 39 -23.09 -15.22 -3.76
N VAL A 40 -24.13 -15.45 -2.94
CA VAL A 40 -24.49 -14.62 -1.80
C VAL A 40 -24.77 -15.47 -0.57
N ASP A 41 -24.78 -14.81 0.59
CA ASP A 41 -25.29 -15.35 1.85
C ASP A 41 -26.40 -14.46 2.39
N ILE A 42 -27.26 -15.03 3.22
CA ILE A 42 -28.26 -14.26 3.97
C ILE A 42 -27.55 -13.43 5.03
N ALA A 43 -27.81 -12.13 5.04
CA ALA A 43 -27.22 -11.20 6.01
C ALA A 43 -27.94 -11.34 7.36
N THR A 44 -27.42 -12.20 8.22
CA THR A 44 -27.84 -12.26 9.62
C THR A 44 -27.17 -11.13 10.42
N PRO A 45 -27.76 -10.68 11.55
CA PRO A 45 -27.15 -9.63 12.38
C PRO A 45 -25.71 -9.94 12.80
N GLY A 46 -25.41 -11.20 13.11
CA GLY A 46 -24.05 -11.64 13.45
C GLY A 46 -23.07 -11.53 12.27
N LYS A 47 -23.49 -11.92 11.07
CA LYS A 47 -22.66 -11.77 9.85
C LYS A 47 -22.42 -10.31 9.49
N ILE A 48 -23.43 -9.45 9.62
CA ILE A 48 -23.31 -8.01 9.39
C ILE A 48 -22.29 -7.41 10.36
N LYS A 49 -22.38 -7.73 11.65
CA LYS A 49 -21.43 -7.27 12.67
C LYS A 49 -20.00 -7.72 12.35
N HIS A 50 -19.84 -8.97 11.92
CA HIS A 50 -18.52 -9.50 11.53
C HIS A 50 -17.91 -8.78 10.33
N ILE A 51 -18.70 -8.52 9.30
CA ILE A 51 -18.23 -7.76 8.11
C ILE A 51 -17.84 -6.33 8.48
N ASN A 52 -18.65 -5.66 9.30
CA ASN A 52 -18.33 -4.30 9.74
C ASN A 52 -17.05 -4.28 10.58
N MET A 53 -16.83 -5.27 11.41
CA MET A 53 -15.59 -5.42 12.17
C MET A 53 -14.38 -5.62 11.25
N LEU A 54 -14.48 -6.48 10.24
CA LEU A 54 -13.40 -6.70 9.25
C LEU A 54 -13.08 -5.41 8.48
N LYS A 55 -14.10 -4.67 8.03
CA LYS A 55 -13.91 -3.38 7.37
C LYS A 55 -13.22 -2.38 8.28
N GLN A 56 -13.58 -2.33 9.54
CA GLN A 56 -12.95 -1.44 10.52
C GLN A 56 -11.48 -1.79 10.74
N ILE A 57 -11.15 -3.07 10.82
CA ILE A 57 -9.76 -3.54 10.95
C ILE A 57 -8.95 -3.13 9.70
N GLN A 58 -9.48 -3.33 8.51
CA GLN A 58 -8.81 -2.91 7.26
C GLN A 58 -8.57 -1.40 7.21
N LEU A 59 -9.58 -0.60 7.59
CA LEU A 59 -9.43 0.86 7.65
C LEU A 59 -8.36 1.30 8.66
N ASN A 60 -8.30 0.65 9.82
CA ASN A 60 -7.29 0.94 10.81
C ASN A 60 -5.88 0.58 10.32
N GLN A 61 -5.72 -0.58 9.66
CA GLN A 61 -4.45 -0.99 9.06
C GLN A 61 -3.98 -0.01 7.98
N LEU A 62 -4.88 0.47 7.13
CA LEU A 62 -4.55 1.49 6.12
C LEU A 62 -4.10 2.80 6.78
N LYS A 63 -4.80 3.27 7.82
CA LYS A 63 -4.40 4.47 8.57
C LYS A 63 -3.04 4.31 9.25
N ASP A 64 -2.77 3.13 9.79
CA ASP A 64 -1.47 2.86 10.42
C ASP A 64 -0.33 2.86 9.39
N LEU A 65 -0.55 2.29 8.20
CA LEU A 65 0.40 2.35 7.09
C LEU A 65 0.64 3.79 6.61
N GLU A 66 -0.42 4.58 6.46
CA GLU A 66 -0.30 6.01 6.12
C GLU A 66 0.49 6.76 7.18
N ASN A 67 0.18 6.56 8.46
CA ASN A 67 0.89 7.22 9.55
C ASN A 67 2.38 6.83 9.60
N GLN A 68 2.72 5.57 9.33
CA GLN A 68 4.10 5.13 9.21
C GLN A 68 4.80 5.80 8.02
N ALA A 69 4.14 5.86 6.86
CA ALA A 69 4.67 6.53 5.69
C ALA A 69 4.93 8.03 5.95
N TYR A 70 4.01 8.72 6.63
CA TYR A 70 4.20 10.13 7.02
C TYR A 70 5.37 10.31 7.99
N LYS A 71 5.55 9.42 8.96
CA LYS A 71 6.70 9.48 9.89
C LYS A 71 8.00 9.30 9.13
N THR A 72 8.08 8.30 8.27
CA THR A 72 9.26 8.05 7.43
C THR A 72 9.56 9.26 6.53
N LYS A 73 8.53 9.83 5.90
CA LYS A 73 8.67 11.04 5.10
C LYS A 73 9.25 12.20 5.90
N ASN A 74 8.69 12.49 7.09
CA ASN A 74 9.16 13.57 7.94
C ASN A 74 10.61 13.35 8.41
N HIS A 75 11.01 12.12 8.72
CA HIS A 75 12.39 11.81 9.05
C HIS A 75 13.34 12.06 7.88
N LEU A 76 12.94 11.70 6.67
CA LEU A 76 13.74 11.92 5.46
C LEU A 76 13.83 13.40 5.07
N GLU A 77 12.77 14.17 5.27
CA GLU A 77 12.75 15.62 5.02
C GLU A 77 13.70 16.39 5.95
N GLN A 78 13.99 15.87 7.13
CA GLN A 78 14.99 16.46 8.05
C GLN A 78 16.42 16.31 7.54
N ILE A 79 16.66 15.48 6.52
CA ILE A 79 17.95 15.26 5.90
C ILE A 79 17.97 15.90 4.51
N PRO A 80 18.21 17.22 4.41
CA PRO A 80 18.13 17.92 3.13
C PRO A 80 19.29 17.56 2.19
N LYS A 81 20.38 16.99 2.72
CA LYS A 81 21.58 16.70 1.95
C LYS A 81 22.32 15.47 2.47
N ILE A 82 22.61 14.56 1.56
CA ILE A 82 23.42 13.37 1.83
C ILE A 82 24.81 13.58 1.22
N SER A 83 25.86 13.39 2.00
CA SER A 83 27.24 13.47 1.52
C SER A 83 27.89 12.08 1.57
N ILE A 84 28.15 11.52 0.39
CA ILE A 84 28.86 10.24 0.26
C ILE A 84 30.28 10.52 -0.19
N LYS A 85 31.26 10.15 0.64
CA LYS A 85 32.68 10.26 0.31
C LYS A 85 33.13 9.03 -0.46
N LYS A 86 33.67 9.23 -1.66
CA LYS A 86 34.31 8.19 -2.49
C LYS A 86 35.72 8.62 -2.86
N LYS A 87 36.60 7.67 -3.14
CA LYS A 87 37.94 7.97 -3.66
C LYS A 87 37.81 8.51 -5.09
N VAL A 88 38.48 9.59 -5.36
CA VAL A 88 38.50 10.28 -6.67
C VAL A 88 39.80 9.92 -7.38
N GLY A 89 39.69 9.49 -8.65
CA GLY A 89 40.83 9.32 -9.54
C GLY A 89 41.15 10.58 -10.33
N ASP A 90 41.99 10.45 -11.35
CA ASP A 90 42.30 11.54 -12.25
C ASP A 90 41.06 12.06 -12.97
N GLN A 91 40.99 13.38 -13.21
CA GLN A 91 39.91 14.07 -13.92
C GLN A 91 38.55 14.05 -13.21
N GLN A 92 38.50 14.08 -11.87
CA GLN A 92 37.27 14.13 -11.07
C GLN A 92 36.35 12.92 -11.20
N HIS A 93 36.78 11.84 -11.85
CA HIS A 93 36.03 10.60 -11.90
C HIS A 93 36.15 9.84 -10.58
N ILE A 94 35.02 9.30 -10.11
CA ILE A 94 34.96 8.52 -8.88
C ILE A 94 35.39 7.07 -9.21
N PHE A 95 36.20 6.46 -8.33
CA PHE A 95 36.45 5.01 -8.42
C PHE A 95 35.17 4.23 -8.13
N GLY A 96 34.59 3.63 -9.15
CA GLY A 96 33.30 2.98 -9.14
C GLY A 96 32.15 3.97 -9.35
N SER A 97 30.92 3.51 -9.12
CA SER A 97 29.72 4.32 -9.17
C SER A 97 29.03 4.35 -7.80
N VAL A 98 28.28 5.40 -7.53
CA VAL A 98 27.38 5.43 -6.37
C VAL A 98 26.15 4.62 -6.75
N SER A 99 25.86 3.56 -6.02
CA SER A 99 24.70 2.72 -6.25
C SER A 99 23.54 3.06 -5.31
N GLU A 100 22.34 2.64 -5.69
CA GLU A 100 21.16 2.76 -4.83
C GLU A 100 21.39 2.13 -3.44
N LYS A 101 22.18 1.05 -3.38
CA LYS A 101 22.54 0.38 -2.12
C LYS A 101 23.34 1.30 -1.19
N ASP A 102 24.26 2.10 -1.74
CA ASP A 102 25.09 3.01 -0.94
C ASP A 102 24.23 4.07 -0.27
N ILE A 103 23.24 4.57 -0.98
CA ILE A 103 22.29 5.56 -0.47
C ILE A 103 21.36 4.94 0.58
N ILE A 104 20.84 3.74 0.32
CA ILE A 104 19.99 3.00 1.28
C ILE A 104 20.74 2.77 2.58
N ASN A 105 21.98 2.29 2.51
CA ASN A 105 22.80 2.05 3.70
C ASN A 105 23.10 3.36 4.45
N TYR A 106 23.35 4.44 3.74
CA TYR A 106 23.61 5.75 4.35
C TYR A 106 22.37 6.28 5.08
N ILE A 107 21.20 6.21 4.45
CA ILE A 107 19.93 6.61 5.06
C ILE A 107 19.63 5.72 6.27
N PHE A 108 19.82 4.41 6.14
CA PHE A 108 19.63 3.47 7.24
C PHE A 108 20.51 3.78 8.46
N ASN A 109 21.76 4.15 8.23
CA ASN A 109 22.68 4.51 9.32
C ASN A 109 22.28 5.80 10.05
N ILE A 110 21.63 6.72 9.36
CA ILE A 110 21.22 8.01 9.94
C ILE A 110 19.84 7.94 10.59
N THR A 111 18.88 7.35 9.89
CA THR A 111 17.46 7.34 10.31
C THR A 111 17.02 6.04 10.96
N GLY A 112 17.73 4.93 10.71
CA GLY A 112 17.27 3.59 11.04
C GLY A 112 16.15 3.05 10.12
N GLU A 113 15.72 3.83 9.14
CA GLU A 113 14.65 3.48 8.20
C GLU A 113 15.19 2.62 7.06
N LYS A 114 14.55 1.47 6.83
CA LYS A 114 14.93 0.57 5.76
C LYS A 114 14.11 0.86 4.51
N LEU A 115 14.78 1.30 3.46
CA LEU A 115 14.18 1.59 2.16
C LEU A 115 14.48 0.47 1.16
N ASP A 116 13.53 0.20 0.28
CA ASP A 116 13.72 -0.73 -0.82
C ASP A 116 14.35 -0.03 -2.03
N LYS A 117 15.13 -0.78 -2.82
CA LYS A 117 15.74 -0.25 -4.05
C LYS A 117 14.75 0.35 -5.03
N LYS A 118 13.52 -0.18 -5.07
CA LYS A 118 12.45 0.29 -5.95
C LYS A 118 11.91 1.68 -5.56
N GLN A 119 12.14 2.09 -4.32
CA GLN A 119 11.67 3.37 -3.79
C GLN A 119 12.65 4.52 -4.08
N ILE A 120 13.86 4.21 -4.53
CA ILE A 120 14.89 5.22 -4.80
C ILE A 120 15.20 5.26 -6.29
N THR A 121 15.13 6.44 -6.87
CA THR A 121 15.55 6.72 -8.24
C THR A 121 16.72 7.69 -8.21
N ILE A 122 17.87 7.27 -8.73
CA ILE A 122 19.08 8.09 -8.82
C ILE A 122 19.60 8.10 -10.25
N PRO A 123 20.21 9.21 -10.71
CA PRO A 123 20.97 9.25 -11.95
C PRO A 123 22.26 8.44 -11.80
N ILE A 124 22.87 8.07 -12.91
CA ILE A 124 24.19 7.41 -12.92
C ILE A 124 25.24 8.41 -12.46
N ILE A 125 25.86 8.16 -11.31
CA ILE A 125 26.87 9.05 -10.72
C ILE A 125 28.26 8.44 -10.95
N LYS A 126 29.05 9.10 -11.78
CA LYS A 126 30.45 8.73 -12.09
C LYS A 126 31.46 9.82 -11.78
N GLU A 127 31.00 11.03 -11.53
CA GLU A 127 31.81 12.22 -11.29
C GLU A 127 31.44 12.88 -9.97
N VAL A 128 32.35 13.69 -9.45
CA VAL A 128 32.09 14.50 -8.25
C VAL A 128 31.09 15.60 -8.59
N GLY A 129 30.03 15.74 -7.80
CA GLY A 129 29.03 16.77 -8.04
C GLY A 129 27.81 16.64 -7.12
N ILE A 130 26.84 17.52 -7.36
CA ILE A 130 25.55 17.50 -6.65
C ILE A 130 24.51 16.86 -7.56
N TYR A 131 23.87 15.83 -7.08
CA TYR A 131 22.84 15.07 -7.81
C TYR A 131 21.56 15.05 -7.02
N LEU A 132 20.43 15.02 -7.74
CA LEU A 132 19.10 14.86 -7.16
C LEU A 132 18.72 13.39 -7.19
N SER A 133 18.25 12.89 -6.05
CA SER A 133 17.63 11.58 -5.93
C SER A 133 16.16 11.72 -5.54
N LEU A 134 15.32 10.88 -6.12
CA LEU A 134 13.90 10.78 -5.78
C LEU A 134 13.66 9.58 -4.90
N ILE A 135 12.93 9.79 -3.80
CA ILE A 135 12.50 8.74 -2.89
C ILE A 135 10.98 8.67 -2.96
N HIS A 136 10.47 7.50 -3.35
CA HIS A 136 9.04 7.21 -3.40
C HIS A 136 8.62 6.48 -2.12
N ILE A 137 7.68 7.05 -1.44
CA ILE A 137 7.11 6.48 -0.21
C ILE A 137 5.67 6.06 -0.42
#